data_cec1d2929552b1ac6c7dc139d64c4fbf
#
_entry.id   cec1d2929552b1ac6c7dc139d64c4fbf
#
_cell.length_a   1.000
_cell.length_b   1.000
_cell.length_c   1.000
_cell.angle_alpha   90.00
_cell.angle_beta   90.00
_cell.angle_gamma   90.00
#
_symmetry.space_group_name_H-M   'P 1'
#
loop_
_entity.id
_entity.type
_entity.pdbx_description
1 polymer ?
#
loop_
_entity_poly.entity_id
_entity_poly.type
_entity_poly.pdbx_seq_one_letter_code
_entity_poly.pdbx_strand_id
1 'polypeptide(L)'
;MKIPRILLAAGASGSGKTLITCGLLQALVNRKLKTASFKCGPDYIDPMFHSRVIGTKSRNLDTFFTDGDRTRYLLAKNAGDCEIAVMEGVMGYYDGVGGTTSRASAYDLASVTDTPVILIVNSRGMSVSLAAYVKGFLEYKNDSHIQGVIFNQMSPMLYPRMKKLLEEELSVKVLGYVPKVEDCVIESRHLGLVLPEEIPELKNRLGKLSEILEKTLDIDGILKLAGKAPELSIPVFSDLIRKDSAFGYRSAEKVRIGVADDEAFCFFYADNLSLLEQMGAELVHFSPIHDTELPGDLDGLLLCGGYPELNGKTLEENQEMCSSIRKAVEGGMPCLAECGGFMYLHQEMEDMEGNFRKVCGVIPGRSFRTPKLTRFGYITLTEKKDSGLGEIPAHEFHYFDSTDCGTDFHASKPASTRGWDCMHYEGRLMAGFPHLYYYGNPKVPVHFLKNALEYKKERRQKKDAEI
;
A
#
# COMPACT_ATOMS: atom_id res chain seq x y z
N MET A 1 13.46 -1.46 21.63
CA MET A 1 14.09 -2.30 20.57
C MET A 1 14.86 -1.40 19.62
N LYS A 2 16.07 -1.77 19.24
CA LYS A 2 16.87 -1.02 18.27
C LYS A 2 16.64 -1.58 16.87
N ILE A 3 16.13 -0.76 15.97
CA ILE A 3 15.93 -1.08 14.56
C ILE A 3 16.65 -0.01 13.75
N PRO A 4 17.76 -0.35 13.05
CA PRO A 4 18.40 0.59 12.14
C PRO A 4 17.40 0.99 11.04
N ARG A 5 17.11 2.30 10.91
CA ARG A 5 16.07 2.79 10.01
C ARG A 5 16.32 4.20 9.52
N ILE A 6 15.84 4.49 8.33
CA ILE A 6 15.81 5.82 7.72
C ILE A 6 14.50 6.04 6.98
N LEU A 7 14.11 7.29 6.80
CA LEU A 7 13.02 7.69 5.93
C LEU A 7 13.55 8.61 4.82
N LEU A 8 13.30 8.25 3.57
CA LEU A 8 13.59 9.08 2.40
C LEU A 8 12.38 9.96 2.09
N ALA A 9 12.54 11.26 2.21
CA ALA A 9 11.48 12.24 1.96
C ALA A 9 11.90 13.26 0.89
N ALA A 10 10.98 14.03 0.38
CA ALA A 10 11.26 15.14 -0.53
C ALA A 10 10.25 16.25 -0.32
N GLY A 11 10.52 17.44 -0.87
CA GLY A 11 9.62 18.59 -0.73
C GLY A 11 8.37 18.55 -1.61
N ALA A 12 8.32 17.65 -2.61
CA ALA A 12 7.16 17.51 -3.49
C ALA A 12 7.14 16.16 -4.19
N SER A 13 5.99 15.81 -4.77
CA SER A 13 5.89 14.72 -5.76
C SER A 13 6.79 15.00 -6.96
N GLY A 14 7.25 13.93 -7.63
CA GLY A 14 8.15 14.07 -8.79
C GLY A 14 9.60 14.47 -8.47
N SER A 15 9.99 14.57 -7.20
CA SER A 15 11.36 14.91 -6.81
C SER A 15 12.36 13.75 -6.93
N GLY A 16 11.92 12.55 -7.37
CA GLY A 16 12.76 11.38 -7.58
C GLY A 16 12.88 10.44 -6.37
N LYS A 17 11.98 10.53 -5.38
CA LYS A 17 11.96 9.64 -4.20
C LYS A 17 11.99 8.16 -4.61
N THR A 18 11.02 7.71 -5.38
CA THR A 18 10.88 6.31 -5.78
C THR A 18 12.12 5.80 -6.52
N LEU A 19 12.64 6.59 -7.48
CA LEU A 19 13.86 6.21 -8.19
C LEU A 19 15.04 6.00 -7.24
N ILE A 20 15.26 6.95 -6.33
CA ILE A 20 16.40 6.90 -5.39
C ILE A 20 16.18 5.79 -4.36
N THR A 21 14.95 5.60 -3.88
CA THR A 21 14.61 4.51 -2.96
C THR A 21 14.87 3.14 -3.60
N CYS A 22 14.38 2.91 -4.82
CA CYS A 22 14.58 1.65 -5.53
C CYS A 22 16.07 1.38 -5.80
N GLY A 23 16.82 2.39 -6.23
CA GLY A 23 18.26 2.26 -6.45
C GLY A 23 19.04 2.00 -5.16
N LEU A 24 18.70 2.65 -4.06
CA LEU A 24 19.31 2.42 -2.75
C LEU A 24 18.96 1.03 -2.23
N LEU A 25 17.71 0.60 -2.30
CA LEU A 25 17.31 -0.75 -1.91
C LEU A 25 18.07 -1.81 -2.70
N GLN A 26 18.19 -1.63 -4.02
CA GLN A 26 18.98 -2.53 -4.87
C GLN A 26 20.46 -2.56 -4.46
N ALA A 27 21.07 -1.42 -4.15
CA ALA A 27 22.44 -1.36 -3.67
C ALA A 27 22.61 -2.09 -2.34
N LEU A 28 21.68 -1.93 -1.40
CA LEU A 28 21.70 -2.64 -0.11
C LEU A 28 21.56 -4.16 -0.29
N VAL A 29 20.66 -4.61 -1.17
CA VAL A 29 20.50 -6.03 -1.52
C VAL A 29 21.78 -6.58 -2.19
N ASN A 30 22.39 -5.83 -3.11
CA ASN A 30 23.66 -6.21 -3.73
C ASN A 30 24.78 -6.36 -2.70
N ARG A 31 24.78 -5.54 -1.63
CA ARG A 31 25.65 -5.66 -0.46
C ARG A 31 25.27 -6.83 0.47
N LYS A 32 24.22 -7.61 0.12
CA LYS A 32 23.70 -8.75 0.89
C LYS A 32 23.17 -8.38 2.28
N LEU A 33 22.75 -7.15 2.46
CA LEU A 33 22.10 -6.70 3.70
C LEU A 33 20.65 -7.16 3.72
N LYS A 34 20.21 -7.72 4.85
CA LYS A 34 18.80 -8.06 5.08
C LYS A 34 17.99 -6.78 5.26
N THR A 35 17.29 -6.37 4.22
CA THR A 35 16.64 -5.07 4.10
C THR A 35 15.12 -5.21 4.17
N ALA A 36 14.47 -4.42 5.03
CA ALA A 36 13.04 -4.17 4.98
C ALA A 36 12.78 -2.83 4.27
N SER A 37 11.71 -2.76 3.48
CA SER A 37 11.24 -1.51 2.89
C SER A 37 9.80 -1.21 3.30
N PHE A 38 9.50 0.08 3.46
CA PHE A 38 8.16 0.52 3.81
C PHE A 38 7.76 1.69 2.93
N LYS A 39 6.52 1.64 2.44
CA LYS A 39 5.90 2.78 1.77
C LYS A 39 5.04 3.54 2.76
N CYS A 40 5.24 4.84 2.87
CA CYS A 40 4.32 5.73 3.56
C CYS A 40 3.05 5.89 2.71
N GLY A 41 1.89 5.72 3.34
CA GLY A 41 0.61 5.87 2.64
C GLY A 41 0.08 4.62 1.95
N PRO A 42 -1.11 4.74 1.32
CA PRO A 42 -1.89 3.64 0.79
C PRO A 42 -1.49 3.28 -0.65
N ASP A 43 -0.26 2.87 -0.86
CA ASP A 43 0.31 2.53 -2.15
C ASP A 43 0.50 1.01 -2.27
N TYR A 44 0.11 0.43 -3.38
CA TYR A 44 0.30 -1.00 -3.67
C TYR A 44 1.49 -1.25 -4.59
N ILE A 45 1.75 -0.32 -5.51
CA ILE A 45 2.69 -0.50 -6.61
C ILE A 45 4.13 -0.47 -6.11
N ASP A 46 4.51 0.54 -5.32
CA ASP A 46 5.87 0.64 -4.78
C ASP A 46 6.23 -0.56 -3.87
N PRO A 47 5.38 -1.02 -2.92
CA PRO A 47 5.64 -2.22 -2.14
C PRO A 47 5.77 -3.50 -2.98
N MET A 48 4.94 -3.66 -4.00
CA MET A 48 5.02 -4.80 -4.92
C MET A 48 6.33 -4.77 -5.71
N PHE A 49 6.72 -3.61 -6.21
CA PHE A 49 7.98 -3.39 -6.90
C PHE A 49 9.18 -3.72 -6.01
N HIS A 50 9.20 -3.23 -4.78
CA HIS A 50 10.27 -3.50 -3.82
C HIS A 50 10.36 -5.00 -3.48
N SER A 51 9.24 -5.70 -3.35
CA SER A 51 9.23 -7.12 -2.99
C SER A 51 9.51 -8.04 -4.18
N ARG A 52 8.82 -7.87 -5.29
CA ARG A 52 8.90 -8.79 -6.44
C ARG A 52 10.16 -8.57 -7.30
N VAL A 53 10.61 -7.33 -7.44
CA VAL A 53 11.74 -6.98 -8.32
C VAL A 53 13.04 -6.89 -7.56
N ILE A 54 13.07 -6.16 -6.44
CA ILE A 54 14.29 -5.93 -5.66
C ILE A 54 14.53 -7.06 -4.66
N GLY A 55 13.47 -7.70 -4.17
CA GLY A 55 13.55 -8.82 -3.22
C GLY A 55 13.66 -8.39 -1.76
N THR A 56 13.18 -7.18 -1.41
CA THR A 56 13.10 -6.75 -0.01
C THR A 56 11.77 -7.19 0.62
N LYS A 57 11.73 -7.31 1.95
CA LYS A 57 10.48 -7.46 2.68
C LYS A 57 9.76 -6.10 2.70
N SER A 58 8.77 -5.92 1.82
CA SER A 58 8.07 -4.65 1.65
C SER A 58 6.69 -4.63 2.30
N ARG A 59 6.34 -3.49 2.93
CA ARG A 59 5.06 -3.24 3.63
C ARG A 59 4.66 -1.77 3.51
N ASN A 60 3.46 -1.45 4.00
CA ASN A 60 3.00 -0.08 4.16
C ASN A 60 3.05 0.33 5.63
N LEU A 61 3.38 1.59 5.89
CA LEU A 61 3.17 2.23 7.18
C LEU A 61 2.38 3.52 6.96
N ASP A 62 1.24 3.64 7.63
CA ASP A 62 0.33 4.75 7.39
C ASP A 62 -0.34 5.19 8.70
N THR A 63 -0.04 6.43 9.10
CA THR A 63 -0.57 7.03 10.34
C THR A 63 -1.99 7.58 10.20
N PHE A 64 -2.59 7.51 9.01
CA PHE A 64 -4.03 7.69 8.83
C PHE A 64 -4.80 6.44 9.24
N PHE A 65 -4.32 5.27 8.83
CA PHE A 65 -4.97 3.99 9.12
C PHE A 65 -4.71 3.50 10.53
N THR A 66 -3.52 3.77 11.10
CA THR A 66 -3.10 3.20 12.37
C THR A 66 -2.63 4.28 13.35
N ASP A 67 -2.94 4.08 14.63
CA ASP A 67 -2.36 4.88 15.69
C ASP A 67 -0.85 4.62 15.87
N GLY A 68 -0.19 5.42 16.67
CA GLY A 68 1.26 5.33 16.87
C GLY A 68 1.73 3.97 17.39
N ASP A 69 0.95 3.30 18.23
CA ASP A 69 1.31 2.00 18.77
C ASP A 69 1.22 0.90 17.71
N ARG A 70 0.13 0.88 16.93
CA ARG A 70 -0.02 -0.06 15.81
C ARG A 70 1.05 0.17 14.76
N THR A 71 1.37 1.43 14.44
CA THR A 71 2.43 1.79 13.48
C THR A 71 3.80 1.27 13.95
N ARG A 72 4.19 1.50 15.22
CA ARG A 72 5.44 0.99 15.79
C ARG A 72 5.48 -0.53 15.87
N TYR A 73 4.34 -1.17 16.21
CA TYR A 73 4.23 -2.62 16.19
C TYR A 73 4.47 -3.19 14.79
N LEU A 74 3.83 -2.63 13.76
CA LEU A 74 3.99 -3.06 12.37
C LEU A 74 5.42 -2.87 11.85
N LEU A 75 6.05 -1.75 12.19
CA LEU A 75 7.47 -1.54 11.91
C LEU A 75 8.33 -2.64 12.55
N ALA A 76 8.15 -2.92 13.82
CA ALA A 76 8.93 -3.94 14.53
C ALA A 76 8.67 -5.35 14.01
N LYS A 77 7.40 -5.70 13.77
CA LYS A 77 6.99 -7.01 13.21
C LYS A 77 7.68 -7.28 11.87
N ASN A 78 7.85 -6.25 11.06
CA ASN A 78 8.33 -6.42 9.69
C ASN A 78 9.83 -6.12 9.50
N ALA A 79 10.46 -5.36 10.41
CA ALA A 79 11.88 -4.99 10.33
C ALA A 79 12.74 -5.52 11.47
N GLY A 80 12.15 -6.16 12.48
CA GLY A 80 12.87 -6.54 13.69
C GLY A 80 14.00 -7.56 13.48
N ASP A 81 14.00 -8.27 12.38
CA ASP A 81 15.00 -9.24 11.96
C ASP A 81 15.88 -8.75 10.79
N CYS A 82 15.73 -7.49 10.39
CA CYS A 82 16.48 -6.87 9.30
C CYS A 82 17.63 -6.01 9.82
N GLU A 83 18.68 -5.86 8.98
CA GLU A 83 19.85 -5.03 9.29
C GLU A 83 19.58 -3.55 9.03
N ILE A 84 18.61 -3.23 8.15
CA ILE A 84 18.15 -1.88 7.89
C ILE A 84 16.70 -1.88 7.41
N ALA A 85 15.93 -0.88 7.86
CA ALA A 85 14.61 -0.53 7.35
C ALA A 85 14.67 0.81 6.60
N VAL A 86 14.22 0.81 5.36
CA VAL A 86 14.14 2.01 4.51
C VAL A 86 12.67 2.34 4.29
N MET A 87 12.25 3.53 4.73
CA MET A 87 10.89 4.04 4.51
C MET A 87 10.90 5.03 3.35
N GLU A 88 9.97 4.90 2.42
CA GLU A 88 9.76 5.85 1.33
C GLU A 88 8.56 6.76 1.66
N GLY A 89 8.82 8.06 1.76
CA GLY A 89 7.79 9.07 1.98
C GLY A 89 6.89 9.26 0.77
N VAL A 90 5.68 9.74 1.02
CA VAL A 90 4.68 10.10 0.00
C VAL A 90 4.60 11.63 -0.13
N MET A 91 4.21 12.14 -1.30
CA MET A 91 4.02 13.58 -1.58
C MET A 91 5.20 14.45 -1.12
N GLY A 92 4.96 15.64 -0.61
CA GLY A 92 5.93 16.45 0.11
C GLY A 92 6.05 16.01 1.58
N TYR A 93 7.20 16.23 2.18
CA TYR A 93 7.53 15.75 3.52
C TYR A 93 6.49 16.14 4.59
N TYR A 94 5.97 17.36 4.52
CA TYR A 94 4.98 17.89 5.44
C TYR A 94 3.54 17.82 4.91
N ASP A 95 3.34 17.33 3.68
CA ASP A 95 2.03 17.27 3.04
C ASP A 95 1.23 16.08 3.59
N GLY A 96 0.21 16.37 4.38
CA GLY A 96 -0.66 15.37 4.96
C GLY A 96 -2.12 15.55 4.57
N VAL A 97 -3.00 15.03 5.38
CA VAL A 97 -4.45 15.01 5.13
C VAL A 97 -5.00 16.40 4.81
N GLY A 98 -5.76 16.48 3.73
CA GLY A 98 -6.40 17.72 3.28
C GLY A 98 -5.45 18.75 2.66
N GLY A 99 -4.15 18.45 2.54
CA GLY A 99 -3.16 19.35 1.96
C GLY A 99 -2.81 20.58 2.82
N THR A 100 -3.37 20.69 4.02
CA THR A 100 -3.18 21.84 4.93
C THR A 100 -2.67 21.44 6.31
N THR A 101 -2.48 20.14 6.56
CA THR A 101 -1.98 19.61 7.82
C THR A 101 -0.81 18.67 7.56
N SER A 102 0.04 18.44 8.55
CA SER A 102 1.09 17.41 8.51
C SER A 102 0.65 16.05 9.06
N ARG A 103 -0.62 15.89 9.44
CA ARG A 103 -1.16 14.60 9.89
C ARG A 103 -1.15 13.60 8.73
N ALA A 104 -0.71 12.38 9.00
CA ALA A 104 -0.55 11.30 8.02
C ALA A 104 0.41 11.64 6.85
N SER A 105 1.33 12.56 7.07
CA SER A 105 2.45 12.85 6.16
C SER A 105 3.65 11.95 6.44
N ALA A 106 4.68 12.04 5.59
CA ALA A 106 5.96 11.41 5.86
C ALA A 106 6.64 11.95 7.14
N TYR A 107 6.41 13.23 7.48
CA TYR A 107 6.83 13.82 8.75
C TYR A 107 6.13 13.17 9.95
N ASP A 108 4.82 12.96 9.86
CA ASP A 108 4.05 12.31 10.92
C ASP A 108 4.54 10.87 11.17
N LEU A 109 4.80 10.13 10.11
CA LEU A 109 5.40 8.79 10.20
C LEU A 109 6.79 8.83 10.84
N ALA A 110 7.65 9.77 10.43
CA ALA A 110 8.98 9.96 11.02
C ALA A 110 8.89 10.25 12.53
N SER A 111 7.95 11.12 12.92
CA SER A 111 7.72 11.49 14.33
C SER A 111 7.20 10.32 15.16
N VAL A 112 6.20 9.58 14.66
CA VAL A 112 5.62 8.40 15.34
C VAL A 112 6.66 7.29 15.54
N THR A 113 7.56 7.13 14.58
CA THR A 113 8.58 6.07 14.57
C THR A 113 9.96 6.57 14.98
N ASP A 114 10.10 7.83 15.35
CA ASP A 114 11.36 8.50 15.72
C ASP A 114 12.49 8.16 14.71
N THR A 115 12.17 8.31 13.43
CA THR A 115 13.04 7.87 12.32
C THR A 115 13.86 9.02 11.75
N PRO A 116 15.19 8.90 11.67
CA PRO A 116 16.02 9.87 10.97
C PRO A 116 15.63 10.00 9.51
N VAL A 117 15.52 11.23 9.02
CA VAL A 117 15.07 11.56 7.67
C VAL A 117 16.22 12.01 6.81
N ILE A 118 16.24 11.52 5.57
CA ILE A 118 17.10 12.01 4.50
C ILE A 118 16.20 12.75 3.50
N LEU A 119 16.42 14.05 3.38
CA LEU A 119 15.67 14.89 2.44
C LEU A 119 16.29 14.81 1.04
N ILE A 120 15.53 14.28 0.09
CA ILE A 120 15.87 14.29 -1.34
C ILE A 120 15.43 15.63 -1.92
N VAL A 121 16.38 16.37 -2.47
CA VAL A 121 16.13 17.69 -3.03
C VAL A 121 16.38 17.68 -4.54
N ASN A 122 15.35 17.98 -5.32
CA ASN A 122 15.52 18.21 -6.75
C ASN A 122 16.31 19.51 -6.94
N SER A 123 17.57 19.38 -7.35
CA SER A 123 18.51 20.49 -7.48
C SER A 123 18.60 21.07 -8.90
N ARG A 124 17.74 20.63 -9.82
CA ARG A 124 17.73 21.11 -11.21
C ARG A 124 17.52 22.64 -11.26
N GLY A 125 18.48 23.34 -11.86
CA GLY A 125 18.43 24.80 -12.02
C GLY A 125 18.64 25.60 -10.72
N MET A 126 19.09 24.95 -9.64
CA MET A 126 19.36 25.60 -8.36
C MET A 126 20.87 25.67 -8.06
N SER A 127 21.27 26.70 -7.34
CA SER A 127 22.62 26.87 -6.77
C SER A 127 22.49 27.30 -5.29
N VAL A 128 22.89 28.48 -4.88
CA VAL A 128 22.79 28.95 -3.48
C VAL A 128 21.35 28.93 -2.95
N SER A 129 20.33 29.11 -3.78
CA SER A 129 18.93 29.00 -3.38
C SER A 129 18.57 27.62 -2.80
N LEU A 130 19.41 26.59 -3.07
CA LEU A 130 19.26 25.26 -2.49
C LEU A 130 19.44 25.29 -0.96
N ALA A 131 20.32 26.12 -0.44
CA ALA A 131 20.53 26.30 1.00
C ALA A 131 19.28 26.90 1.66
N ALA A 132 18.67 27.92 1.05
CA ALA A 132 17.43 28.50 1.56
C ALA A 132 16.27 27.48 1.52
N TYR A 133 16.19 26.65 0.47
CA TYR A 133 15.18 25.61 0.36
C TYR A 133 15.35 24.57 1.47
N VAL A 134 16.55 24.03 1.66
CA VAL A 134 16.85 23.02 2.69
C VAL A 134 16.63 23.61 4.09
N LYS A 135 17.07 24.86 4.33
CA LYS A 135 16.86 25.55 5.60
C LYS A 135 15.37 25.64 5.96
N GLY A 136 14.51 25.97 4.99
CA GLY A 136 13.07 26.00 5.21
C GLY A 136 12.52 24.66 5.72
N PHE A 137 12.98 23.54 5.16
CA PHE A 137 12.57 22.21 5.63
C PHE A 137 13.14 21.85 7.01
N LEU A 138 14.36 22.25 7.33
CA LEU A 138 14.97 22.00 8.63
C LEU A 138 14.27 22.77 9.76
N GLU A 139 13.82 24.01 9.50
CA GLU A 139 13.33 24.94 10.50
C GLU A 139 11.79 25.05 10.56
N TYR A 140 11.06 24.51 9.58
CA TYR A 140 9.59 24.59 9.53
C TYR A 140 8.93 23.90 10.75
N LYS A 141 9.55 22.81 11.26
CA LYS A 141 9.19 22.17 12.53
C LYS A 141 10.42 22.07 13.41
N ASN A 142 10.26 22.30 14.72
CA ASN A 142 11.37 22.24 15.68
C ASN A 142 12.06 20.86 15.71
N ASP A 143 11.31 19.80 15.39
CA ASP A 143 11.71 18.41 15.38
C ASP A 143 11.58 17.81 13.97
N SER A 144 12.18 18.43 12.98
CA SER A 144 12.05 18.03 11.58
C SER A 144 12.54 16.59 11.28
N HIS A 145 13.26 15.95 12.18
CA HIS A 145 13.95 14.65 12.02
C HIS A 145 14.92 14.59 10.83
N ILE A 146 15.10 15.67 10.06
CA ILE A 146 15.99 15.72 8.90
C ILE A 146 17.44 15.76 9.39
N GLN A 147 18.20 14.69 9.10
CA GLN A 147 19.60 14.55 9.50
C GLN A 147 20.54 14.38 8.32
N GLY A 148 20.01 14.26 7.11
CA GLY A 148 20.78 14.12 5.89
C GLY A 148 20.05 14.70 4.67
N VAL A 149 20.84 15.01 3.64
CA VAL A 149 20.35 15.52 2.35
C VAL A 149 20.99 14.73 1.21
N ILE A 150 20.20 14.42 0.19
CA ILE A 150 20.65 13.89 -1.10
C ILE A 150 20.19 14.85 -2.19
N PHE A 151 21.10 15.28 -3.05
CA PHE A 151 20.75 16.12 -4.20
C PHE A 151 20.37 15.25 -5.39
N ASN A 152 19.16 15.39 -5.90
CA ASN A 152 18.75 14.75 -7.13
C ASN A 152 18.93 15.70 -8.33
N GLN A 153 19.30 15.16 -9.49
CA GLN A 153 19.61 15.89 -10.73
C GLN A 153 20.74 16.94 -10.57
N MET A 154 21.73 16.62 -9.72
CA MET A 154 22.87 17.48 -9.46
C MET A 154 24.02 17.18 -10.42
N SER A 155 24.64 18.25 -10.94
CA SER A 155 25.87 18.14 -11.73
C SER A 155 27.06 17.70 -10.85
N PRO A 156 27.89 16.73 -11.29
CA PRO A 156 29.12 16.35 -10.58
C PRO A 156 30.04 17.52 -10.29
N MET A 157 30.11 18.50 -11.19
CA MET A 157 30.97 19.68 -11.06
C MET A 157 30.48 20.64 -9.96
N LEU A 158 29.17 20.78 -9.76
CA LEU A 158 28.58 21.67 -8.76
C LEU A 158 28.52 21.02 -7.37
N TYR A 159 28.39 19.70 -7.32
CA TYR A 159 28.19 18.93 -6.08
C TYR A 159 29.17 19.27 -4.96
N PRO A 160 30.51 19.28 -5.15
CA PRO A 160 31.46 19.54 -4.05
C PRO A 160 31.26 20.91 -3.41
N ARG A 161 30.92 21.92 -4.22
CA ARG A 161 30.67 23.29 -3.74
C ARG A 161 29.37 23.37 -2.94
N MET A 162 28.33 22.73 -3.42
CA MET A 162 27.04 22.72 -2.73
C MET A 162 27.06 21.90 -1.47
N LYS A 163 27.78 20.77 -1.47
CA LYS A 163 28.02 19.97 -0.27
C LYS A 163 28.68 20.82 0.82
N LYS A 164 29.80 21.46 0.49
CA LYS A 164 30.53 22.32 1.44
C LYS A 164 29.62 23.42 2.00
N LEU A 165 28.92 24.14 1.12
CA LEU A 165 28.02 25.23 1.50
C LEU A 165 26.96 24.77 2.54
N LEU A 166 26.24 23.66 2.25
CA LEU A 166 25.18 23.20 3.14
C LEU A 166 25.70 22.66 4.47
N GLU A 167 26.82 21.93 4.44
CA GLU A 167 27.41 21.39 5.66
C GLU A 167 27.97 22.48 6.58
N GLU A 168 28.52 23.57 6.01
CA GLU A 168 29.05 24.72 6.78
C GLU A 168 27.93 25.65 7.29
N GLU A 169 26.90 25.94 6.48
CA GLU A 169 25.88 26.90 6.85
C GLU A 169 24.69 26.30 7.63
N LEU A 170 24.32 25.03 7.36
CA LEU A 170 23.12 24.42 7.89
C LEU A 170 23.38 23.28 8.87
N SER A 171 24.63 22.91 9.09
CA SER A 171 25.01 21.78 9.96
C SER A 171 24.29 20.46 9.65
N VAL A 172 23.87 20.26 8.38
CA VAL A 172 23.19 19.06 7.90
C VAL A 172 24.14 18.23 7.03
N LYS A 173 24.15 16.91 7.20
CA LYS A 173 25.06 16.04 6.44
C LYS A 173 24.57 15.88 4.99
N VAL A 174 25.42 16.14 4.00
CA VAL A 174 25.14 15.86 2.59
C VAL A 174 25.64 14.45 2.24
N LEU A 175 24.72 13.53 2.01
CA LEU A 175 24.95 12.09 1.81
C LEU A 175 25.19 11.71 0.35
N GLY A 176 25.30 12.68 -0.54
CA GLY A 176 25.63 12.45 -1.93
C GLY A 176 24.72 13.16 -2.91
N TYR A 177 24.81 12.76 -4.17
CA TYR A 177 23.99 13.28 -5.24
C TYR A 177 23.63 12.19 -6.24
N VAL A 178 22.56 12.42 -6.99
CA VAL A 178 22.17 11.60 -8.14
C VAL A 178 22.26 12.49 -9.37
N PRO A 179 23.05 12.12 -10.38
CA PRO A 179 23.07 12.87 -11.66
C PRO A 179 21.77 12.69 -12.41
N LYS A 180 21.59 13.38 -13.54
CA LYS A 180 20.47 13.11 -14.44
C LYS A 180 20.64 11.69 -15.04
N VAL A 181 19.70 10.80 -14.78
CA VAL A 181 19.69 9.41 -15.26
C VAL A 181 18.49 9.23 -16.19
N GLU A 182 18.73 9.30 -17.51
CA GLU A 182 17.67 9.22 -18.52
C GLU A 182 17.20 7.78 -18.75
N ASP A 183 18.12 6.82 -18.70
CA ASP A 183 17.85 5.40 -18.98
C ASP A 183 17.18 4.64 -17.83
N CYS A 184 16.99 5.29 -16.68
CA CYS A 184 16.43 4.69 -15.47
C CYS A 184 15.05 5.25 -15.12
N VAL A 185 14.41 5.97 -16.02
CA VAL A 185 13.07 6.52 -15.81
C VAL A 185 12.06 5.37 -15.76
N ILE A 186 11.30 5.29 -14.68
CA ILE A 186 10.14 4.40 -14.56
C ILE A 186 8.94 5.19 -15.03
N GLU A 187 8.29 4.74 -16.10
CA GLU A 187 7.12 5.41 -16.65
C GLU A 187 5.93 5.30 -15.70
N SER A 188 5.23 6.41 -15.51
CA SER A 188 4.01 6.42 -14.71
C SER A 188 2.80 6.05 -15.56
N ARG A 189 1.89 5.24 -15.02
CA ARG A 189 0.58 4.90 -15.59
C ARG A 189 -0.56 5.39 -14.71
N HIS A 190 -1.78 4.88 -14.96
CA HIS A 190 -3.03 5.29 -14.33
C HIS A 190 -2.96 5.53 -12.83
N LEU A 191 -2.19 4.74 -12.10
CA LEU A 191 -2.04 4.83 -10.65
C LEU A 191 -0.60 5.15 -10.20
N GLY A 192 0.22 5.70 -11.09
CA GLY A 192 1.55 6.21 -10.74
C GLY A 192 2.70 5.40 -11.31
N LEU A 193 2.75 4.08 -11.14
CA LEU A 193 3.83 3.24 -11.67
C LEU A 193 3.28 2.11 -12.54
N VAL A 194 4.09 1.71 -13.51
CA VAL A 194 3.86 0.50 -14.31
C VAL A 194 4.11 -0.73 -13.44
N LEU A 195 3.31 -1.78 -13.59
CA LEU A 195 3.55 -3.03 -12.88
C LEU A 195 4.93 -3.60 -13.24
N PRO A 196 5.66 -4.19 -12.29
CA PRO A 196 7.01 -4.68 -12.52
C PRO A 196 7.14 -5.64 -13.70
N GLU A 197 6.14 -6.48 -13.90
CA GLU A 197 6.07 -7.48 -14.97
C GLU A 197 5.93 -6.85 -16.36
N GLU A 198 5.46 -5.61 -16.44
CA GLU A 198 5.21 -4.88 -17.70
C GLU A 198 6.43 -4.14 -18.24
N ILE A 199 7.51 -4.05 -17.46
CA ILE A 199 8.72 -3.32 -17.88
C ILE A 199 9.83 -4.30 -18.29
N PRO A 200 10.10 -4.45 -19.58
CA PRO A 200 11.27 -5.20 -20.04
C PRO A 200 12.55 -4.61 -19.44
N GLU A 201 13.51 -5.45 -19.13
CA GLU A 201 14.84 -5.04 -18.64
C GLU A 201 14.86 -4.23 -17.33
N LEU A 202 13.75 -4.21 -16.58
CA LEU A 202 13.67 -3.44 -15.35
C LEU A 202 14.79 -3.77 -14.36
N LYS A 203 15.11 -5.06 -14.20
CA LYS A 203 16.21 -5.51 -13.33
C LYS A 203 17.56 -4.97 -13.80
N ASN A 204 17.80 -4.90 -15.12
CA ASN A 204 19.04 -4.35 -15.69
C ASN A 204 19.12 -2.83 -15.42
N ARG A 205 18.01 -2.11 -15.58
CA ARG A 205 17.95 -0.67 -15.28
C ARG A 205 18.21 -0.38 -13.81
N LEU A 206 17.64 -1.17 -12.90
CA LEU A 206 17.89 -1.06 -11.47
C LEU A 206 19.33 -1.42 -11.11
N GLY A 207 19.93 -2.42 -11.74
CA GLY A 207 21.34 -2.76 -11.60
C GLY A 207 22.23 -1.56 -11.95
N LYS A 208 22.03 -0.96 -13.13
CA LYS A 208 22.78 0.25 -13.54
C LYS A 208 22.56 1.43 -12.57
N LEU A 209 21.32 1.65 -12.12
CA LEU A 209 21.02 2.70 -11.16
C LEU A 209 21.76 2.46 -9.84
N SER A 210 21.75 1.24 -9.32
CA SER A 210 22.45 0.90 -8.08
C SER A 210 23.95 1.13 -8.18
N GLU A 211 24.60 0.83 -9.32
CA GLU A 211 26.00 1.11 -9.57
C GLU A 211 26.32 2.62 -9.61
N ILE A 212 25.40 3.42 -10.15
CA ILE A 212 25.53 4.89 -10.11
C ILE A 212 25.45 5.37 -8.67
N LEU A 213 24.46 4.88 -7.90
CA LEU A 213 24.27 5.30 -6.51
C LEU A 213 25.43 4.85 -5.62
N GLU A 214 26.02 3.68 -5.83
CA GLU A 214 27.23 3.24 -5.12
C GLU A 214 28.43 4.20 -5.31
N LYS A 215 28.51 4.87 -6.46
CA LYS A 215 29.58 5.83 -6.76
C LYS A 215 29.28 7.25 -6.29
N THR A 216 28.01 7.60 -6.14
CA THR A 216 27.60 9.00 -5.94
C THR A 216 26.95 9.27 -4.58
N LEU A 217 26.51 8.24 -3.87
CA LEU A 217 25.99 8.33 -2.51
C LEU A 217 26.99 7.79 -1.48
N ASP A 218 27.03 8.41 -0.31
CA ASP A 218 27.71 7.90 0.87
C ASP A 218 26.82 6.83 1.56
N ILE A 219 26.75 5.63 0.94
CA ILE A 219 25.91 4.53 1.45
C ILE A 219 26.33 4.12 2.87
N ASP A 220 27.64 4.12 3.17
CA ASP A 220 28.12 3.81 4.51
C ASP A 220 27.71 4.88 5.52
N GLY A 221 27.68 6.15 5.10
CA GLY A 221 27.12 7.25 5.88
C GLY A 221 25.61 7.10 6.11
N ILE A 222 24.86 6.61 5.13
CA ILE A 222 23.44 6.28 5.24
C ILE A 222 23.23 5.15 6.27
N LEU A 223 23.98 4.07 6.16
CA LEU A 223 23.95 2.96 7.12
C LEU A 223 24.30 3.41 8.55
N LYS A 224 25.32 4.26 8.68
CA LYS A 224 25.71 4.84 9.96
C LYS A 224 24.60 5.72 10.55
N LEU A 225 23.91 6.48 9.70
CA LEU A 225 22.77 7.30 10.11
C LEU A 225 21.61 6.39 10.57
N ALA A 226 21.26 5.36 9.79
CA ALA A 226 20.24 4.37 10.16
C ALA A 226 20.54 3.71 11.53
N GLY A 227 21.80 3.35 11.77
CA GLY A 227 22.25 2.76 13.03
C GLY A 227 22.17 3.70 14.26
N LYS A 228 22.06 5.01 14.02
CA LYS A 228 21.87 6.03 15.07
C LYS A 228 20.40 6.26 15.41
N ALA A 229 19.46 5.66 14.67
CA ALA A 229 18.05 5.76 15.00
C ALA A 229 17.81 5.40 16.47
N PRO A 230 17.02 6.19 17.22
CA PRO A 230 16.77 5.95 18.64
C PRO A 230 16.09 4.60 18.89
N GLU A 231 16.21 4.07 20.10
CA GLU A 231 15.42 2.92 20.50
C GLU A 231 13.94 3.27 20.53
N LEU A 232 13.10 2.36 19.99
CA LEU A 232 11.66 2.51 20.02
C LEU A 232 11.05 1.74 21.18
N SER A 233 10.11 2.39 21.89
CA SER A 233 9.14 1.71 22.72
C SER A 233 8.12 1.04 21.80
N ILE A 234 8.19 -0.28 21.72
CA ILE A 234 7.34 -1.08 20.81
C ILE A 234 6.34 -1.83 21.67
N PRO A 235 5.03 -1.64 21.43
CA PRO A 235 4.01 -2.44 22.09
C PRO A 235 4.13 -3.90 21.62
N VAL A 236 3.89 -4.81 22.55
CA VAL A 236 3.74 -6.23 22.20
C VAL A 236 2.31 -6.49 21.70
N PHE A 237 2.09 -7.60 20.99
CA PHE A 237 0.77 -7.88 20.40
C PHE A 237 -0.36 -7.93 21.45
N SER A 238 -0.07 -8.39 22.68
CA SER A 238 -1.03 -8.35 23.80
C SER A 238 -1.48 -6.94 24.17
N ASP A 239 -0.66 -5.91 23.90
CA ASP A 239 -1.06 -4.52 24.15
C ASP A 239 -2.09 -4.06 23.10
N LEU A 240 -1.96 -4.51 21.86
CA LEU A 240 -2.97 -4.27 20.82
C LEU A 240 -4.30 -4.95 21.19
N ILE A 241 -4.25 -6.20 21.69
CA ILE A 241 -5.44 -6.92 22.16
C ILE A 241 -6.12 -6.18 23.32
N ARG A 242 -5.36 -5.62 24.25
CA ARG A 242 -5.92 -4.84 25.37
C ARG A 242 -6.64 -3.57 24.91
N LYS A 243 -6.12 -2.92 23.86
CA LYS A 243 -6.75 -1.73 23.27
C LYS A 243 -7.96 -2.05 22.41
N ASP A 244 -7.89 -3.17 21.68
CA ASP A 244 -8.95 -3.63 20.79
C ASP A 244 -8.98 -5.17 20.79
N SER A 245 -9.98 -5.73 21.49
CA SER A 245 -10.11 -7.18 21.69
C SER A 245 -10.26 -7.95 20.38
N ALA A 246 -10.65 -7.29 19.27
CA ALA A 246 -10.76 -7.92 17.95
C ALA A 246 -9.41 -8.48 17.46
N PHE A 247 -8.27 -7.89 17.84
CA PHE A 247 -6.95 -8.47 17.55
C PHE A 247 -6.72 -9.85 18.20
N GLY A 248 -7.40 -10.14 19.29
CA GLY A 248 -7.33 -11.42 20.00
C GLY A 248 -8.15 -12.53 19.37
N TYR A 249 -8.98 -12.22 18.36
CA TYR A 249 -9.79 -13.24 17.70
C TYR A 249 -8.91 -14.33 17.07
N ARG A 250 -9.36 -15.54 17.24
CA ARG A 250 -8.83 -16.72 16.54
C ARG A 250 -10.01 -17.58 16.13
N SER A 251 -10.07 -17.97 14.88
CA SER A 251 -11.08 -18.92 14.43
C SER A 251 -10.93 -20.25 15.17
N ALA A 252 -12.05 -20.82 15.62
CA ALA A 252 -12.06 -22.10 16.34
C ALA A 252 -11.57 -23.26 15.45
N GLU A 253 -11.77 -23.14 14.14
CA GLU A 253 -11.24 -24.04 13.11
C GLU A 253 -10.57 -23.23 12.02
N LYS A 254 -9.60 -23.82 11.31
CA LYS A 254 -9.06 -23.19 10.10
C LYS A 254 -10.15 -22.98 9.07
N VAL A 255 -10.23 -21.77 8.53
CA VAL A 255 -11.11 -21.42 7.40
C VAL A 255 -10.27 -21.18 6.16
N ARG A 256 -10.71 -21.69 5.01
CA ARG A 256 -9.99 -21.57 3.74
C ARG A 256 -10.54 -20.39 2.97
N ILE A 257 -9.70 -19.39 2.78
CA ILE A 257 -10.04 -18.14 2.10
C ILE A 257 -9.36 -18.09 0.73
N GLY A 258 -10.17 -18.11 -0.33
CA GLY A 258 -9.69 -17.88 -1.69
C GLY A 258 -9.28 -16.42 -1.87
N VAL A 259 -8.06 -16.18 -2.33
CA VAL A 259 -7.53 -14.83 -2.60
C VAL A 259 -7.27 -14.72 -4.08
N ALA A 260 -7.97 -13.83 -4.78
CA ALA A 260 -7.68 -13.49 -6.16
C ALA A 260 -6.29 -12.81 -6.24
N ASP A 261 -5.34 -13.43 -6.94
CA ASP A 261 -3.95 -12.96 -7.03
C ASP A 261 -3.38 -13.30 -8.41
N ASP A 262 -3.45 -12.35 -9.33
CA ASP A 262 -2.86 -12.39 -10.66
C ASP A 262 -2.62 -10.96 -11.18
N GLU A 263 -2.31 -10.81 -12.47
CA GLU A 263 -2.03 -9.51 -13.08
C GLU A 263 -3.24 -8.56 -13.11
N ALA A 264 -4.47 -9.07 -12.99
CA ALA A 264 -5.67 -8.26 -12.87
C ALA A 264 -6.04 -7.92 -11.42
N PHE A 265 -5.65 -8.78 -10.47
CA PHE A 265 -6.01 -8.69 -9.05
C PHE A 265 -4.76 -8.80 -8.18
N CYS A 266 -4.06 -7.69 -7.98
CA CYS A 266 -2.76 -7.68 -7.28
C CYS A 266 -2.66 -6.62 -6.18
N PHE A 267 -3.72 -5.84 -5.91
CA PHE A 267 -3.72 -4.78 -4.91
C PHE A 267 -4.24 -5.26 -3.57
N PHE A 268 -3.34 -5.77 -2.77
CA PHE A 268 -3.63 -6.15 -1.39
C PHE A 268 -2.46 -5.74 -0.46
N TYR A 269 -2.80 -5.42 0.76
CA TYR A 269 -1.79 -5.21 1.80
C TYR A 269 -1.32 -6.54 2.36
N ALA A 270 -0.02 -6.81 2.26
CA ALA A 270 0.54 -8.05 2.80
C ALA A 270 0.34 -8.18 4.33
N ASP A 271 0.20 -7.06 5.05
CA ASP A 271 -0.16 -7.08 6.48
C ASP A 271 -1.61 -7.51 6.71
N ASN A 272 -2.55 -7.20 5.78
CA ASN A 272 -3.92 -7.70 5.85
C ASN A 272 -3.95 -9.23 5.74
N LEU A 273 -3.25 -9.79 4.75
CA LEU A 273 -3.16 -11.24 4.56
C LEU A 273 -2.53 -11.91 5.78
N SER A 274 -1.40 -11.36 6.28
CA SER A 274 -0.76 -11.88 7.50
C SER A 274 -1.65 -11.81 8.74
N LEU A 275 -2.55 -10.82 8.84
CA LEU A 275 -3.49 -10.72 9.95
C LEU A 275 -4.58 -11.79 9.86
N LEU A 276 -5.12 -12.06 8.65
CA LEU A 276 -6.06 -13.16 8.42
C LEU A 276 -5.46 -14.51 8.81
N GLU A 277 -4.22 -14.79 8.41
CA GLU A 277 -3.50 -16.02 8.81
C GLU A 277 -3.34 -16.11 10.34
N GLN A 278 -2.94 -15.01 11.00
CA GLN A 278 -2.84 -14.94 12.45
C GLN A 278 -4.19 -15.20 13.16
N MET A 279 -5.29 -14.83 12.51
CA MET A 279 -6.66 -15.04 13.01
C MET A 279 -7.21 -16.44 12.69
N GLY A 280 -6.45 -17.30 11.98
CA GLY A 280 -6.79 -18.69 11.72
C GLY A 280 -7.27 -18.98 10.30
N ALA A 281 -7.05 -18.08 9.35
CA ALA A 281 -7.27 -18.36 7.94
C ALA A 281 -6.13 -19.20 7.33
N GLU A 282 -6.48 -20.04 6.37
CA GLU A 282 -5.59 -20.62 5.37
C GLU A 282 -5.87 -19.91 4.04
N LEU A 283 -4.89 -19.18 3.54
CA LEU A 283 -5.02 -18.43 2.29
C LEU A 283 -4.74 -19.35 1.11
N VAL A 284 -5.65 -19.39 0.15
CA VAL A 284 -5.57 -20.19 -1.08
C VAL A 284 -5.61 -19.23 -2.25
N HIS A 285 -4.46 -18.94 -2.85
CA HIS A 285 -4.38 -18.06 -4.01
C HIS A 285 -4.94 -18.74 -5.25
N PHE A 286 -5.67 -17.99 -6.07
CA PHE A 286 -6.20 -18.42 -7.35
C PHE A 286 -6.17 -17.26 -8.35
N SER A 287 -6.17 -17.58 -9.63
CA SER A 287 -6.12 -16.60 -10.72
C SER A 287 -7.45 -16.53 -11.46
N PRO A 288 -8.20 -15.44 -11.36
CA PRO A 288 -9.35 -15.23 -12.24
C PRO A 288 -9.04 -15.24 -13.73
N ILE A 289 -7.80 -14.94 -14.12
CA ILE A 289 -7.38 -14.96 -15.52
C ILE A 289 -7.00 -16.38 -16.00
N HIS A 290 -6.26 -17.13 -15.18
CA HIS A 290 -5.61 -18.37 -15.62
C HIS A 290 -6.27 -19.66 -15.15
N ASP A 291 -6.98 -19.62 -14.03
CA ASP A 291 -7.74 -20.77 -13.51
C ASP A 291 -9.15 -20.78 -14.08
N THR A 292 -9.73 -21.96 -14.30
CA THR A 292 -11.07 -22.11 -14.88
C THR A 292 -12.18 -22.10 -13.83
N GLU A 293 -11.86 -22.43 -12.59
CA GLU A 293 -12.83 -22.47 -11.48
C GLU A 293 -12.17 -22.15 -10.14
N LEU A 294 -12.98 -21.86 -9.14
CA LEU A 294 -12.49 -21.65 -7.78
C LEU A 294 -11.86 -22.93 -7.20
N PRO A 295 -10.78 -22.82 -6.41
CA PRO A 295 -10.27 -23.93 -5.64
C PRO A 295 -11.34 -24.60 -4.77
N GLY A 296 -11.28 -25.91 -4.66
CA GLY A 296 -12.26 -26.67 -3.86
C GLY A 296 -12.22 -26.32 -2.37
N ASP A 297 -13.37 -26.51 -1.71
CA ASP A 297 -13.52 -26.39 -0.25
C ASP A 297 -13.17 -25.02 0.35
N LEU A 298 -13.38 -23.92 -0.40
CA LEU A 298 -13.27 -22.58 0.13
C LEU A 298 -14.41 -22.26 1.11
N ASP A 299 -14.11 -21.45 2.10
CA ASP A 299 -15.05 -20.98 3.13
C ASP A 299 -15.35 -19.48 3.00
N GLY A 300 -14.58 -18.76 2.16
CA GLY A 300 -14.77 -17.34 1.85
C GLY A 300 -13.90 -16.89 0.69
N LEU A 301 -14.22 -15.72 0.11
CA LEU A 301 -13.51 -15.12 -1.02
C LEU A 301 -13.02 -13.70 -0.67
N LEU A 302 -11.79 -13.42 -1.06
CA LEU A 302 -11.18 -12.10 -1.06
C LEU A 302 -10.84 -11.72 -2.50
N LEU A 303 -11.62 -10.82 -3.09
CA LEU A 303 -11.41 -10.27 -4.43
C LEU A 303 -10.75 -8.90 -4.29
N CYS A 304 -9.44 -8.88 -4.45
CA CYS A 304 -8.62 -7.69 -4.26
C CYS A 304 -8.80 -6.68 -5.40
N GLY A 305 -8.32 -5.47 -5.21
CA GLY A 305 -8.17 -4.50 -6.27
C GLY A 305 -7.09 -4.88 -7.28
N GLY A 306 -6.94 -4.07 -8.32
CA GLY A 306 -5.98 -4.28 -9.39
C GLY A 306 -6.38 -3.53 -10.65
N TYR A 307 -6.09 -4.13 -11.80
CA TYR A 307 -6.41 -3.59 -13.12
C TYR A 307 -7.23 -4.57 -13.97
N PRO A 308 -8.44 -4.99 -13.53
CA PRO A 308 -9.24 -5.93 -14.31
C PRO A 308 -9.65 -5.38 -15.68
N GLU A 309 -9.77 -4.04 -15.82
CA GLU A 309 -10.08 -3.38 -17.08
C GLU A 309 -9.02 -3.55 -18.16
N LEU A 310 -7.76 -3.79 -17.78
CA LEU A 310 -6.69 -4.10 -18.74
C LEU A 310 -6.85 -5.52 -19.30
N ASN A 311 -7.52 -6.40 -18.59
CA ASN A 311 -7.72 -7.81 -18.93
C ASN A 311 -9.19 -8.15 -19.20
N GLY A 312 -10.02 -7.15 -19.49
CA GLY A 312 -11.46 -7.29 -19.61
C GLY A 312 -11.92 -8.37 -20.57
N LYS A 313 -11.25 -8.49 -21.73
CA LYS A 313 -11.55 -9.54 -22.74
C LYS A 313 -11.24 -10.94 -22.19
N THR A 314 -10.08 -11.15 -21.60
CA THR A 314 -9.67 -12.44 -21.03
C THR A 314 -10.59 -12.87 -19.88
N LEU A 315 -10.97 -11.92 -19.03
CA LEU A 315 -11.92 -12.16 -17.93
C LEU A 315 -13.32 -12.51 -18.47
N GLU A 316 -13.80 -11.85 -19.56
CA GLU A 316 -15.04 -12.21 -20.22
C GLU A 316 -15.00 -13.60 -20.85
N GLU A 317 -13.89 -14.00 -21.47
CA GLU A 317 -13.72 -15.31 -22.08
C GLU A 317 -13.73 -16.44 -21.02
N ASN A 318 -13.34 -16.15 -19.77
CA ASN A 318 -13.34 -17.11 -18.66
C ASN A 318 -14.70 -17.17 -17.92
N GLN A 319 -15.75 -17.55 -18.65
CA GLN A 319 -17.11 -17.64 -18.10
C GLN A 319 -17.26 -18.75 -17.03
N GLU A 320 -16.42 -19.76 -17.05
CA GLU A 320 -16.41 -20.83 -16.05
C GLU A 320 -16.03 -20.27 -14.68
N MET A 321 -14.94 -19.51 -14.59
CA MET A 321 -14.55 -18.81 -13.37
C MET A 321 -15.59 -17.80 -12.91
N CYS A 322 -16.13 -16.97 -13.81
CA CYS A 322 -17.21 -16.03 -13.50
C CYS A 322 -18.44 -16.74 -12.90
N SER A 323 -18.85 -17.86 -13.50
CA SER A 323 -19.97 -18.68 -13.01
C SER A 323 -19.65 -19.33 -11.66
N SER A 324 -18.42 -19.80 -11.45
CA SER A 324 -17.97 -20.39 -10.20
C SER A 324 -18.03 -19.37 -9.06
N ILE A 325 -17.52 -18.16 -9.25
CA ILE A 325 -17.61 -17.05 -8.28
C ILE A 325 -19.05 -16.68 -8.01
N ARG A 326 -19.87 -16.49 -9.04
CA ARG A 326 -21.30 -16.16 -8.88
C ARG A 326 -22.02 -17.20 -8.03
N LYS A 327 -21.91 -18.48 -8.38
CA LYS A 327 -22.55 -19.56 -7.64
C LYS A 327 -22.11 -19.62 -6.19
N ALA A 328 -20.81 -19.36 -5.92
CA ALA A 328 -20.28 -19.36 -4.56
C ALA A 328 -20.89 -18.22 -3.73
N VAL A 329 -20.92 -17.00 -4.26
CA VAL A 329 -21.43 -15.82 -3.55
C VAL A 329 -22.96 -15.91 -3.37
N GLU A 330 -23.71 -16.25 -4.42
CA GLU A 330 -25.17 -16.45 -4.35
C GLU A 330 -25.54 -17.64 -3.42
N GLY A 331 -24.66 -18.63 -3.34
CA GLY A 331 -24.77 -19.75 -2.39
C GLY A 331 -24.45 -19.38 -0.94
N GLY A 332 -24.17 -18.11 -0.65
CA GLY A 332 -23.93 -17.57 0.69
C GLY A 332 -22.48 -17.66 1.18
N MET A 333 -21.53 -17.96 0.30
CA MET A 333 -20.10 -17.88 0.66
C MET A 333 -19.72 -16.42 0.95
N PRO A 334 -19.12 -16.11 2.09
CA PRO A 334 -18.67 -14.75 2.39
C PRO A 334 -17.68 -14.24 1.35
N CYS A 335 -17.93 -13.01 0.87
CA CYS A 335 -17.07 -12.35 -0.10
C CYS A 335 -16.77 -10.93 0.34
N LEU A 336 -15.47 -10.59 0.36
CA LEU A 336 -14.99 -9.22 0.51
C LEU A 336 -14.34 -8.82 -0.81
N ALA A 337 -14.90 -7.80 -1.48
CA ALA A 337 -14.46 -7.35 -2.78
C ALA A 337 -14.16 -5.85 -2.80
N GLU A 338 -12.93 -5.50 -3.16
CA GLU A 338 -12.42 -4.12 -3.15
C GLU A 338 -12.10 -3.66 -4.58
N CYS A 339 -12.50 -2.45 -4.95
CA CYS A 339 -12.13 -1.74 -6.18
C CYS A 339 -12.23 -2.61 -7.44
N GLY A 340 -11.13 -3.12 -7.97
CA GLY A 340 -11.13 -4.03 -9.15
C GLY A 340 -11.93 -5.31 -8.92
N GLY A 341 -11.85 -5.89 -7.73
CA GLY A 341 -12.66 -7.06 -7.34
C GLY A 341 -14.16 -6.73 -7.28
N PHE A 342 -14.51 -5.53 -6.82
CA PHE A 342 -15.88 -5.02 -6.88
C PHE A 342 -16.36 -4.82 -8.33
N MET A 343 -15.51 -4.25 -9.20
CA MET A 343 -15.82 -4.10 -10.63
C MET A 343 -16.11 -5.45 -11.28
N TYR A 344 -15.33 -6.48 -10.94
CA TYR A 344 -15.47 -7.83 -11.47
C TYR A 344 -16.76 -8.54 -11.01
N LEU A 345 -17.35 -8.14 -9.89
CA LEU A 345 -18.63 -8.68 -9.42
C LEU A 345 -19.86 -8.14 -10.17
N HIS A 346 -19.74 -7.08 -10.97
CA HIS A 346 -20.85 -6.53 -11.76
C HIS A 346 -21.32 -7.47 -12.87
N GLN A 347 -22.44 -7.12 -13.51
CA GLN A 347 -22.88 -7.79 -14.73
C GLN A 347 -21.97 -7.48 -15.90
N GLU A 348 -21.53 -6.22 -15.99
CA GLU A 348 -20.64 -5.74 -17.05
C GLU A 348 -19.57 -4.80 -16.48
N MET A 349 -18.40 -4.82 -17.09
CA MET A 349 -17.29 -3.94 -16.80
C MET A 349 -16.74 -3.34 -18.09
N GLU A 350 -16.57 -2.02 -18.16
CA GLU A 350 -15.93 -1.35 -19.29
C GLU A 350 -14.43 -1.62 -19.28
N ASP A 351 -13.89 -2.04 -20.43
CA ASP A 351 -12.45 -2.23 -20.62
C ASP A 351 -11.76 -0.92 -21.07
N MET A 352 -10.43 -0.94 -21.23
CA MET A 352 -9.66 0.22 -21.65
C MET A 352 -9.94 0.68 -23.09
N GLU A 353 -10.58 -0.16 -23.90
CA GLU A 353 -11.00 0.14 -25.29
C GLU A 353 -12.42 0.72 -25.34
N GLY A 354 -13.14 0.79 -24.21
CA GLY A 354 -14.50 1.30 -24.12
C GLY A 354 -15.57 0.23 -24.40
N ASN A 355 -15.23 -1.06 -24.41
CA ASN A 355 -16.19 -2.13 -24.58
C ASN A 355 -16.69 -2.63 -23.22
N PHE A 356 -18.00 -2.85 -23.10
CA PHE A 356 -18.56 -3.51 -21.93
C PHE A 356 -18.41 -5.02 -22.03
N ARG A 357 -17.70 -5.60 -21.04
CA ARG A 357 -17.38 -7.02 -20.93
C ARG A 357 -18.26 -7.67 -19.87
N LYS A 358 -18.85 -8.81 -20.19
CA LYS A 358 -19.62 -9.61 -19.20
C LYS A 358 -18.67 -10.23 -18.19
N VAL A 359 -18.96 -10.04 -16.91
CA VAL A 359 -18.17 -10.55 -15.79
C VAL A 359 -19.04 -11.35 -14.82
N CYS A 360 -18.74 -11.42 -13.52
CA CYS A 360 -19.41 -12.38 -12.62
C CYS A 360 -20.94 -12.20 -12.50
N GLY A 361 -21.45 -10.97 -12.56
CA GLY A 361 -22.88 -10.68 -12.51
C GLY A 361 -23.56 -10.93 -11.17
N VAL A 362 -22.82 -10.82 -10.08
CA VAL A 362 -23.36 -10.87 -8.70
C VAL A 362 -24.06 -9.56 -8.35
N ILE A 363 -23.47 -8.44 -8.74
CA ILE A 363 -24.00 -7.10 -8.50
C ILE A 363 -24.69 -6.61 -9.78
N PRO A 364 -25.96 -6.15 -9.70
CA PRO A 364 -26.66 -5.57 -10.84
C PRO A 364 -25.94 -4.35 -11.41
N GLY A 365 -26.09 -4.12 -12.72
CA GLY A 365 -25.52 -2.96 -13.37
C GLY A 365 -24.10 -3.16 -13.89
N ARG A 366 -23.38 -2.07 -14.05
CA ARG A 366 -22.05 -2.07 -14.68
C ARG A 366 -21.09 -1.07 -14.07
N SER A 367 -19.81 -1.39 -14.12
CA SER A 367 -18.72 -0.44 -13.87
C SER A 367 -18.27 0.18 -15.19
N PHE A 368 -17.93 1.46 -15.17
CA PHE A 368 -17.59 2.24 -16.36
C PHE A 368 -16.48 3.25 -16.08
N ARG A 369 -15.71 3.55 -17.13
CA ARG A 369 -14.59 4.50 -17.05
C ARG A 369 -15.09 5.95 -16.98
N THR A 370 -14.44 6.74 -16.14
CA THR A 370 -14.70 8.17 -16.00
C THR A 370 -13.58 9.00 -16.64
N PRO A 371 -13.86 10.20 -17.19
CA PRO A 371 -12.88 11.01 -17.90
C PRO A 371 -11.81 11.62 -16.96
N LYS A 372 -12.04 11.57 -15.65
CA LYS A 372 -11.14 12.08 -14.61
C LYS A 372 -11.26 11.22 -13.36
N LEU A 373 -10.28 11.33 -12.50
CA LEU A 373 -10.28 10.69 -11.19
C LEU A 373 -11.55 11.09 -10.41
N THR A 374 -12.41 10.12 -10.11
CA THR A 374 -13.74 10.38 -9.53
C THR A 374 -13.64 10.56 -8.02
N ARG A 375 -12.97 9.64 -7.36
CA ARG A 375 -12.74 9.63 -5.91
C ARG A 375 -11.28 9.32 -5.65
N PHE A 376 -10.70 10.08 -4.72
CA PHE A 376 -9.26 10.01 -4.47
C PHE A 376 -8.90 10.29 -3.02
N GLY A 377 -8.02 9.46 -2.47
CA GLY A 377 -7.35 9.63 -1.18
C GLY A 377 -8.16 9.10 -0.01
N TYR A 378 -7.75 9.46 1.17
CA TYR A 378 -8.30 8.95 2.41
C TYR A 378 -9.77 9.26 2.62
N ILE A 379 -10.47 8.32 3.24
CA ILE A 379 -11.86 8.40 3.67
C ILE A 379 -12.04 7.69 5.00
N THR A 380 -13.09 8.03 5.72
CA THR A 380 -13.61 7.24 6.83
C THR A 380 -14.98 6.72 6.41
N LEU A 381 -15.16 5.41 6.46
CA LEU A 381 -16.44 4.75 6.22
C LEU A 381 -17.19 4.64 7.54
N THR A 382 -18.47 5.02 7.54
CA THR A 382 -19.39 4.84 8.66
C THR A 382 -20.55 3.98 8.18
N GLU A 383 -20.81 2.86 8.85
CA GLU A 383 -21.94 2.01 8.56
C GLU A 383 -23.27 2.73 8.83
N LYS A 384 -24.29 2.51 7.95
CA LYS A 384 -25.62 3.09 8.14
C LYS A 384 -26.53 2.21 9.00
N LYS A 385 -26.27 0.92 9.01
CA LYS A 385 -26.94 -0.05 9.90
C LYS A 385 -25.88 -0.54 10.89
N ASP A 386 -26.17 -0.48 12.18
CA ASP A 386 -25.24 -0.91 13.23
C ASP A 386 -25.01 -2.43 13.13
N SER A 387 -23.90 -2.82 12.52
CA SER A 387 -23.39 -4.19 12.49
C SER A 387 -22.26 -4.41 13.50
N GLY A 388 -21.87 -3.37 14.21
CA GLY A 388 -20.80 -3.36 15.20
C GLY A 388 -19.40 -3.17 14.60
N LEU A 389 -19.27 -2.85 13.31
CA LEU A 389 -17.99 -2.54 12.68
C LEU A 389 -17.48 -1.15 13.10
N GLY A 390 -18.39 -0.18 13.23
CA GLY A 390 -18.04 1.20 13.55
C GLY A 390 -17.36 1.93 12.40
N GLU A 391 -16.47 2.88 12.71
CA GLU A 391 -15.72 3.64 11.71
C GLU A 391 -14.57 2.80 11.13
N ILE A 392 -14.42 2.82 9.79
CA ILE A 392 -13.37 2.10 9.08
C ILE A 392 -12.55 3.12 8.29
N PRO A 393 -11.27 3.35 8.64
CA PRO A 393 -10.38 4.15 7.82
C PRO A 393 -10.06 3.38 6.53
N ALA A 394 -10.24 4.05 5.39
CA ALA A 394 -10.06 3.49 4.07
C ALA A 394 -9.49 4.52 3.10
N HIS A 395 -9.24 4.11 1.87
CA HIS A 395 -8.94 5.04 0.78
C HIS A 395 -9.57 4.60 -0.52
N GLU A 396 -9.75 5.54 -1.43
CA GLU A 396 -10.15 5.29 -2.81
C GLU A 396 -9.16 5.94 -3.78
N PHE A 397 -8.90 5.26 -4.90
CA PHE A 397 -8.09 5.79 -5.99
C PHE A 397 -8.49 5.08 -7.29
N HIS A 398 -9.46 5.61 -8.02
CA HIS A 398 -9.97 4.96 -9.23
C HIS A 398 -10.49 5.96 -10.28
N TYR A 399 -10.34 5.55 -11.55
CA TYR A 399 -10.86 6.23 -12.73
C TYR A 399 -12.15 5.58 -13.24
N PHE A 400 -12.75 4.71 -12.46
CA PHE A 400 -14.00 4.05 -12.75
C PHE A 400 -15.08 4.49 -11.77
N ASP A 401 -16.33 4.31 -12.17
CA ASP A 401 -17.50 4.45 -11.30
C ASP A 401 -18.46 3.28 -11.58
N SER A 402 -19.55 3.21 -10.87
CA SER A 402 -20.55 2.16 -11.02
C SER A 402 -21.94 2.76 -11.10
N THR A 403 -22.84 2.09 -11.85
CA THR A 403 -24.28 2.37 -11.80
C THR A 403 -24.92 1.95 -10.48
N ASP A 404 -24.22 1.11 -9.69
CA ASP A 404 -24.63 0.66 -8.36
C ASP A 404 -23.42 0.54 -7.43
N CYS A 405 -23.07 1.64 -6.74
CA CYS A 405 -21.98 1.70 -5.79
C CYS A 405 -22.34 1.13 -4.39
N GLY A 406 -23.57 0.68 -4.19
CA GLY A 406 -24.10 0.37 -2.86
C GLY A 406 -24.41 1.61 -2.02
N THR A 407 -25.11 1.41 -0.91
CA THR A 407 -25.53 2.50 -0.03
C THR A 407 -25.43 2.17 1.46
N ASP A 408 -24.79 1.07 1.85
CA ASP A 408 -24.79 0.60 3.23
C ASP A 408 -23.78 1.33 4.12
N PHE A 409 -22.80 1.99 3.51
CA PHE A 409 -21.84 2.86 4.19
C PHE A 409 -21.92 4.29 3.68
N HIS A 410 -21.50 5.22 4.54
CA HIS A 410 -21.22 6.60 4.18
C HIS A 410 -19.73 6.88 4.27
N ALA A 411 -19.11 7.28 3.15
CA ALA A 411 -17.73 7.69 3.09
C ALA A 411 -17.61 9.20 3.34
N SER A 412 -16.79 9.60 4.30
CA SER A 412 -16.50 10.99 4.62
C SER A 412 -15.04 11.33 4.32
N LYS A 413 -14.80 12.45 3.65
CA LYS A 413 -13.44 12.95 3.41
C LYS A 413 -12.89 13.62 4.66
N PRO A 414 -11.68 13.28 5.12
CA PRO A 414 -11.05 13.99 6.22
C PRO A 414 -10.82 15.47 5.88
N ALA A 415 -10.98 16.34 6.88
CA ALA A 415 -10.82 17.79 6.75
C ALA A 415 -11.70 18.43 5.64
N SER A 416 -12.88 17.85 5.34
CA SER A 416 -13.80 18.29 4.31
C SER A 416 -15.23 17.95 4.71
N THR A 417 -16.20 18.65 4.13
CA THR A 417 -17.64 18.30 4.26
C THR A 417 -18.10 17.34 3.16
N ARG A 418 -17.20 16.94 2.25
CA ARG A 418 -17.52 16.03 1.14
C ARG A 418 -17.69 14.61 1.66
N GLY A 419 -18.80 13.98 1.30
CA GLY A 419 -19.06 12.56 1.55
C GLY A 419 -19.98 11.99 0.47
N TRP A 420 -20.13 10.67 0.46
CA TRP A 420 -21.01 9.93 -0.46
C TRP A 420 -21.37 8.57 0.12
N ASP A 421 -22.49 8.04 -0.31
CA ASP A 421 -22.87 6.68 0.02
C ASP A 421 -22.15 5.68 -0.88
N CYS A 422 -21.80 4.54 -0.33
CA CYS A 422 -21.03 3.51 -1.02
C CYS A 422 -21.19 2.15 -0.33
N MET A 423 -20.60 1.14 -0.96
CA MET A 423 -20.50 -0.25 -0.54
C MET A 423 -21.84 -0.97 -0.40
N HIS A 424 -21.83 -2.19 -0.87
CA HIS A 424 -22.83 -3.21 -0.57
C HIS A 424 -22.38 -3.96 0.70
N TYR A 425 -23.27 -4.11 1.63
CA TYR A 425 -23.09 -4.89 2.84
C TYR A 425 -24.39 -5.62 3.17
N GLU A 426 -24.63 -6.70 2.43
CA GLU A 426 -25.84 -7.51 2.55
C GLU A 426 -25.49 -8.98 2.72
N GLY A 427 -26.11 -9.61 3.69
CA GLY A 427 -25.82 -11.00 4.02
C GLY A 427 -24.35 -11.19 4.40
N ARG A 428 -23.59 -11.87 3.53
CA ARG A 428 -22.15 -12.15 3.71
C ARG A 428 -21.27 -11.48 2.64
N LEU A 429 -21.86 -10.61 1.81
CA LEU A 429 -21.14 -9.81 0.81
C LEU A 429 -20.77 -8.45 1.40
N MET A 430 -19.51 -8.07 1.28
CA MET A 430 -19.00 -6.72 1.52
C MET A 430 -18.22 -6.29 0.29
N ALA A 431 -18.75 -5.34 -0.50
CA ALA A 431 -18.18 -4.99 -1.80
C ALA A 431 -18.27 -3.50 -2.10
N GLY A 432 -17.22 -2.89 -2.65
CA GLY A 432 -17.18 -1.48 -3.04
C GLY A 432 -15.83 -1.03 -3.56
N PHE A 433 -15.74 0.25 -3.95
CA PHE A 433 -14.46 0.85 -4.37
C PHE A 433 -13.45 1.07 -3.24
N PRO A 434 -13.86 1.34 -1.97
CA PRO A 434 -12.92 1.54 -0.89
C PRO A 434 -11.97 0.36 -0.68
N HIS A 435 -10.70 0.68 -0.43
CA HIS A 435 -9.68 -0.26 0.01
C HIS A 435 -9.51 -0.18 1.52
N LEU A 436 -9.48 -1.33 2.19
CA LEU A 436 -9.48 -1.46 3.64
C LEU A 436 -8.11 -1.89 4.16
N TYR A 437 -7.69 -1.28 5.28
CA TYR A 437 -6.49 -1.68 6.00
C TYR A 437 -6.88 -2.30 7.35
N TYR A 438 -6.75 -3.61 7.50
CA TYR A 438 -7.35 -4.36 8.61
C TYR A 438 -6.77 -4.00 9.98
N TYR A 439 -5.51 -3.54 10.04
CA TYR A 439 -4.98 -2.97 11.27
C TYR A 439 -5.61 -1.63 11.66
N GLY A 440 -6.27 -0.95 10.74
CA GLY A 440 -7.07 0.24 11.01
C GLY A 440 -8.36 -0.07 11.77
N ASN A 441 -9.02 -1.17 11.37
CA ASN A 441 -10.20 -1.69 12.06
C ASN A 441 -10.22 -3.23 12.01
N PRO A 442 -9.72 -3.91 13.06
CA PRO A 442 -9.62 -5.38 13.08
C PRO A 442 -10.98 -6.09 13.20
N LYS A 443 -12.08 -5.37 13.45
CA LYS A 443 -13.42 -5.97 13.46
C LYS A 443 -13.84 -6.43 12.05
N VAL A 444 -13.34 -5.77 11.00
CA VAL A 444 -13.63 -6.16 9.60
C VAL A 444 -13.17 -7.59 9.31
N PRO A 445 -11.87 -7.94 9.43
CA PRO A 445 -11.43 -9.32 9.22
C PRO A 445 -12.04 -10.31 10.21
N VAL A 446 -12.32 -9.91 11.46
CA VAL A 446 -13.02 -10.75 12.43
C VAL A 446 -14.43 -11.10 11.96
N HIS A 447 -15.18 -10.12 11.48
CA HIS A 447 -16.53 -10.34 10.95
C HIS A 447 -16.49 -11.28 9.73
N PHE A 448 -15.59 -11.01 8.79
CA PHE A 448 -15.41 -11.85 7.62
C PHE A 448 -15.07 -13.33 7.98
N LEU A 449 -14.13 -13.53 8.90
CA LEU A 449 -13.74 -14.90 9.32
C LEU A 449 -14.82 -15.62 10.15
N LYS A 450 -15.64 -14.90 10.92
CA LYS A 450 -16.81 -15.48 11.60
C LYS A 450 -17.83 -16.00 10.59
N ASN A 451 -18.15 -15.18 9.59
CA ASN A 451 -19.06 -15.57 8.50
C ASN A 451 -18.51 -16.80 7.74
N ALA A 452 -17.18 -16.81 7.47
CA ALA A 452 -16.52 -17.95 6.82
C ALA A 452 -16.63 -19.25 7.64
N LEU A 453 -16.46 -19.16 8.97
CA LEU A 453 -16.61 -20.31 9.86
C LEU A 453 -18.07 -20.79 9.92
N GLU A 454 -19.03 -19.90 9.92
CA GLU A 454 -20.47 -20.25 9.87
C GLU A 454 -20.81 -20.95 8.55
N TYR A 455 -20.41 -20.37 7.42
CA TYR A 455 -20.60 -20.98 6.10
C TYR A 455 -19.99 -22.39 6.01
N LYS A 456 -18.78 -22.56 6.55
CA LYS A 456 -18.13 -23.88 6.64
C LYS A 456 -18.98 -24.91 7.38
N LYS A 457 -19.58 -24.53 8.51
CA LYS A 457 -20.44 -25.40 9.30
C LYS A 457 -21.74 -25.76 8.55
N GLU A 458 -22.38 -24.77 7.91
CA GLU A 458 -23.59 -24.99 7.11
C GLU A 458 -23.33 -25.94 5.93
N ARG A 459 -22.19 -25.75 5.24
CA ARG A 459 -21.79 -26.62 4.12
C ARG A 459 -21.57 -28.07 4.56
N ARG A 460 -20.94 -28.28 5.72
CA ARG A 460 -20.77 -29.62 6.28
C ARG A 460 -22.10 -30.29 6.63
N GLN A 461 -23.01 -29.54 7.29
CA GLN A 461 -24.34 -30.06 7.64
C GLN A 461 -25.15 -30.47 6.40
N LYS A 462 -25.08 -29.69 5.33
CA LYS A 462 -25.75 -30.04 4.04
C LYS A 462 -25.17 -31.33 3.45
N LYS A 463 -23.82 -31.48 3.45
CA LYS A 463 -23.14 -32.68 2.95
C LYS A 463 -23.49 -33.96 3.77
N ASP A 464 -23.58 -33.80 5.09
CA ASP A 464 -23.97 -34.91 5.98
C ASP A 464 -25.45 -35.30 5.86
N ALA A 465 -26.31 -34.37 5.43
CA ALA A 465 -27.73 -34.64 5.21
C ALA A 465 -28.04 -35.25 3.82
N GLU A 466 -27.11 -35.19 2.88
CA GLU A 466 -27.21 -35.80 1.55
C GLU A 466 -26.64 -37.24 1.49
N ILE A 467 -25.96 -37.68 2.55
CA ILE A 467 -25.43 -39.05 2.72
C ILE A 467 -26.44 -39.90 3.54
#